data_7c380d77fc4380b7500ea68edf5f8284
#
_entry.id   7c380d77fc4380b7500ea68edf5f8284
#
_cell.length_a   1.000
_cell.length_b   1.000
_cell.length_c   1.000
_cell.angle_alpha   90.00
_cell.angle_beta   90.00
_cell.angle_gamma   90.00
#
_symmetry.space_group_name_H-M   'P 1'
#
loop_
_entity.id
_entity.type
_entity.pdbx_description
1 polymer ?
#
loop_
_entity_poly.entity_id
_entity_poly.type
_entity_poly.pdbx_seq_one_letter_code
_entity_poly.pdbx_strand_id
1 'polypeptide(L)'
;VTVRIYRDGTARMEALKAGQFDLMRFFSARDWARGLDSKRFESGELVKGDFAHQQPTGFQSTVLNTRRDFLKDARVRQALGLAYDFEWLNRQLFYSSYVRVNGLFGNTMCDAKGEPGPGEQALLERWRKDIPAAAFGPMTVPPRTDGNHTLRDNRRQAQELLRQAGWTVRDGALRNDKGQAMVLEYLDSSESNVRAIAPWIRNLARLDGPDGWVAARR
;
A
#
# COMPACT_ATOMS: atom_id res chain seq x y z
N VAL A 1 2.29 -30.43 21.15
CA VAL A 1 2.44 -29.69 19.91
C VAL A 1 3.92 -29.45 19.67
N THR A 2 4.43 -29.86 18.50
CA THR A 2 5.82 -29.59 18.08
C THR A 2 5.85 -28.50 17.04
N VAL A 3 6.68 -27.48 17.25
CA VAL A 3 6.87 -26.37 16.28
C VAL A 3 8.19 -26.57 15.57
N ARG A 4 8.17 -26.61 14.23
CA ARG A 4 9.36 -26.66 13.38
C ARG A 4 9.61 -25.31 12.74
N ILE A 5 10.84 -24.81 12.85
CA ILE A 5 11.25 -23.53 12.31
C ILE A 5 12.10 -23.75 11.06
N TYR A 6 11.67 -23.15 9.95
CA TYR A 6 12.39 -23.15 8.67
C TYR A 6 12.84 -21.71 8.36
N ARG A 7 14.10 -21.53 8.01
CA ARG A 7 14.65 -20.23 7.60
C ARG A 7 14.23 -19.85 6.18
N ASP A 8 14.07 -20.84 5.33
CA ASP A 8 13.71 -20.66 3.92
C ASP A 8 12.26 -21.04 3.68
N GLY A 9 11.51 -20.17 2.95
CA GLY A 9 10.10 -20.36 2.66
C GLY A 9 9.82 -21.51 1.69
N THR A 10 10.71 -21.75 0.73
CA THR A 10 10.58 -22.86 -0.24
C THR A 10 10.79 -24.19 0.47
N ALA A 11 11.84 -24.30 1.28
CA ALA A 11 12.09 -25.50 2.08
C ALA A 11 10.91 -25.81 3.01
N ARG A 12 10.30 -24.80 3.63
CA ARG A 12 9.11 -24.95 4.46
C ARG A 12 7.93 -25.50 3.67
N MET A 13 7.70 -24.97 2.45
CA MET A 13 6.62 -25.42 1.58
C MET A 13 6.81 -26.87 1.15
N GLU A 14 8.01 -27.25 0.73
CA GLU A 14 8.30 -28.62 0.33
C GLU A 14 8.20 -29.60 1.50
N ALA A 15 8.58 -29.19 2.71
CA ALA A 15 8.40 -29.97 3.93
C ALA A 15 6.91 -30.23 4.25
N LEU A 16 6.03 -29.23 4.05
CA LEU A 16 4.58 -29.42 4.17
C LEU A 16 4.07 -30.44 3.15
N LYS A 17 4.43 -30.28 1.87
CA LYS A 17 4.06 -31.22 0.80
C LYS A 17 4.56 -32.64 1.07
N ALA A 18 5.74 -32.76 1.68
CA ALA A 18 6.32 -34.06 2.08
C ALA A 18 5.72 -34.63 3.38
N GLY A 19 4.79 -33.94 4.04
CA GLY A 19 4.16 -34.43 5.27
C GLY A 19 5.04 -34.39 6.51
N GLN A 20 6.03 -33.52 6.55
CA GLN A 20 6.90 -33.41 7.72
C GLN A 20 6.24 -32.67 8.89
N PHE A 21 5.11 -32.02 8.67
CA PHE A 21 4.25 -31.39 9.69
C PHE A 21 2.82 -31.21 9.16
N ASP A 22 1.88 -30.96 10.04
CA ASP A 22 0.44 -31.07 9.79
C ASP A 22 -0.25 -29.75 9.51
N LEU A 23 0.29 -28.61 9.99
CA LEU A 23 -0.35 -27.31 9.91
C LEU A 23 0.63 -26.21 9.50
N MET A 24 0.25 -25.37 8.53
CA MET A 24 1.00 -24.19 8.12
C MET A 24 0.09 -23.00 7.96
N ARG A 25 0.47 -21.86 8.54
CA ARG A 25 -0.15 -20.58 8.26
C ARG A 25 0.58 -19.88 7.11
N PHE A 26 -0.19 -19.40 6.14
CA PHE A 26 0.33 -18.70 4.97
C PHE A 26 0.27 -17.19 5.16
N PHE A 27 1.34 -16.50 4.75
CA PHE A 27 1.43 -15.05 4.73
C PHE A 27 1.69 -14.51 3.32
N SER A 28 2.04 -15.39 2.38
CA SER A 28 2.32 -15.05 0.99
C SER A 28 1.10 -15.36 0.13
N ALA A 29 0.53 -14.34 -0.51
CA ALA A 29 -0.56 -14.52 -1.46
C ALA A 29 -0.18 -15.45 -2.62
N ARG A 30 1.08 -15.39 -3.07
CA ARG A 30 1.61 -16.29 -4.12
C ARG A 30 1.60 -17.74 -3.68
N ASP A 31 2.13 -18.04 -2.50
CA ASP A 31 2.22 -19.42 -2.00
C ASP A 31 0.81 -19.97 -1.76
N TRP A 32 -0.10 -19.14 -1.24
CA TRP A 32 -1.50 -19.50 -1.09
C TRP A 32 -2.20 -19.77 -2.43
N ALA A 33 -1.92 -18.98 -3.45
CA ALA A 33 -2.57 -19.11 -4.76
C ALA A 33 -1.97 -20.22 -5.62
N ARG A 34 -0.66 -20.47 -5.53
CA ARG A 34 0.09 -21.33 -6.46
C ARG A 34 0.98 -22.40 -5.83
N GLY A 35 1.20 -22.34 -4.53
CA GLY A 35 2.12 -23.25 -3.84
C GLY A 35 1.48 -24.56 -3.39
N LEU A 36 0.15 -24.71 -3.51
CA LEU A 36 -0.61 -25.81 -2.93
C LEU A 36 -0.96 -26.88 -3.99
N ASP A 37 0.01 -27.24 -4.81
CA ASP A 37 -0.09 -28.15 -5.95
C ASP A 37 0.63 -29.48 -5.62
N SER A 38 0.06 -30.32 -4.78
CA SER A 38 0.65 -31.65 -4.50
C SER A 38 -0.43 -32.72 -4.43
N LYS A 39 -0.01 -33.99 -4.59
CA LYS A 39 -0.91 -35.14 -4.49
C LYS A 39 -1.66 -35.18 -3.16
N ARG A 40 -1.07 -34.68 -2.08
CA ARG A 40 -1.70 -34.63 -0.74
C ARG A 40 -2.84 -33.61 -0.69
N PHE A 41 -2.77 -32.51 -1.43
CA PHE A 41 -3.89 -31.59 -1.58
C PHE A 41 -4.97 -32.17 -2.51
N GLU A 42 -4.57 -32.85 -3.59
CA GLU A 42 -5.50 -33.50 -4.51
C GLU A 42 -6.28 -34.64 -3.84
N SER A 43 -5.63 -35.41 -2.96
CA SER A 43 -6.23 -36.51 -2.21
C SER A 43 -7.08 -36.06 -1.01
N GLY A 44 -7.03 -34.78 -0.62
CA GLY A 44 -7.70 -34.27 0.56
C GLY A 44 -6.99 -34.59 1.89
N GLU A 45 -5.78 -35.14 1.85
CA GLU A 45 -4.95 -35.34 3.04
C GLU A 45 -4.48 -34.01 3.64
N LEU A 46 -4.23 -33.01 2.81
CA LEU A 46 -4.05 -31.61 3.19
C LEU A 46 -5.24 -30.80 2.68
N VAL A 47 -5.81 -29.99 3.55
CA VAL A 47 -6.97 -29.16 3.23
C VAL A 47 -6.59 -27.67 3.35
N LYS A 48 -6.94 -26.90 2.34
CA LYS A 48 -6.83 -25.45 2.33
C LYS A 48 -8.03 -24.85 3.07
N GLY A 49 -7.78 -24.09 4.14
CA GLY A 49 -8.83 -23.45 4.92
C GLY A 49 -8.62 -21.95 5.05
N ASP A 50 -9.69 -21.19 4.86
CA ASP A 50 -9.73 -19.75 5.07
C ASP A 50 -10.63 -19.44 6.26
N PHE A 51 -10.09 -18.77 7.27
CA PHE A 51 -10.79 -18.56 8.55
C PHE A 51 -10.93 -17.05 8.80
N ALA A 52 -12.16 -16.55 8.66
CA ALA A 52 -12.47 -15.19 9.03
C ALA A 52 -12.27 -14.97 10.54
N HIS A 53 -11.69 -13.83 10.90
CA HIS A 53 -11.46 -13.48 12.29
C HIS A 53 -11.70 -11.98 12.53
N GLN A 54 -11.89 -11.60 13.79
CA GLN A 54 -12.09 -10.22 14.23
C GLN A 54 -10.84 -9.63 14.92
N GLN A 55 -9.68 -10.19 14.67
CA GLN A 55 -8.44 -9.63 15.19
C GLN A 55 -8.04 -8.38 14.38
N PRO A 56 -7.39 -7.39 15.00
CA PRO A 56 -6.88 -6.24 14.27
C PRO A 56 -6.03 -6.66 13.06
N THR A 57 -6.26 -6.01 11.93
CA THR A 57 -5.42 -6.22 10.74
C THR A 57 -4.15 -5.39 10.84
N GLY A 58 -3.04 -5.94 10.33
CA GLY A 58 -1.81 -5.18 10.20
C GLY A 58 -1.98 -4.02 9.21
N PHE A 59 -1.35 -2.90 9.51
CA PHE A 59 -1.28 -1.75 8.62
C PHE A 59 0.07 -1.75 7.88
N GLN A 60 0.04 -1.99 6.58
CA GLN A 60 1.21 -1.98 5.72
C GLN A 60 1.17 -0.76 4.80
N SER A 61 2.16 0.11 4.90
CA SER A 61 2.20 1.36 4.15
C SER A 61 3.62 1.81 3.81
N THR A 62 3.73 2.68 2.82
CA THR A 62 4.96 3.44 2.57
C THR A 62 4.94 4.73 3.40
N VAL A 63 5.88 4.85 4.32
CA VAL A 63 6.00 6.03 5.18
C VAL A 63 6.76 7.14 4.44
N LEU A 64 6.17 8.32 4.36
CA LEU A 64 6.79 9.50 3.74
C LEU A 64 7.52 10.33 4.80
N ASN A 65 8.82 10.60 4.60
CA ASN A 65 9.62 11.42 5.51
C ASN A 65 9.28 12.91 5.36
N THR A 66 8.32 13.39 6.14
CA THR A 66 7.86 14.80 6.11
C THR A 66 8.89 15.82 6.60
N ARG A 67 10.08 15.40 7.04
CA ARG A 67 11.20 16.31 7.29
C ARG A 67 11.88 16.79 6.00
N ARG A 68 11.69 16.06 4.89
CA ARG A 68 12.07 16.53 3.55
C ARG A 68 11.14 17.66 3.10
N ASP A 69 11.67 18.79 2.66
CA ASP A 69 10.88 20.01 2.40
C ASP A 69 9.73 19.79 1.42
N PHE A 70 9.96 19.09 0.33
CA PHE A 70 8.91 18.83 -0.66
C PHE A 70 7.82 17.88 -0.15
N LEU A 71 8.10 17.04 0.87
CA LEU A 71 7.12 16.15 1.49
C LEU A 71 6.33 16.80 2.64
N LYS A 72 6.67 18.03 3.05
CA LYS A 72 5.87 18.81 4.01
C LYS A 72 4.53 19.21 3.42
N ASP A 73 4.47 19.48 2.11
CA ASP A 73 3.24 19.82 1.43
C ASP A 73 2.33 18.59 1.26
N ALA A 74 1.11 18.70 1.80
CA ALA A 74 0.12 17.61 1.73
C ALA A 74 -0.28 17.28 0.28
N ARG A 75 -0.30 18.27 -0.62
CA ARG A 75 -0.63 18.09 -2.04
C ARG A 75 0.38 17.19 -2.74
N VAL A 76 1.67 17.32 -2.41
CA VAL A 76 2.72 16.43 -2.93
C VAL A 76 2.47 15.00 -2.44
N ARG A 77 2.20 14.80 -1.15
CA ARG A 77 1.91 13.46 -0.60
C ARG A 77 0.66 12.83 -1.22
N GLN A 78 -0.39 13.62 -1.46
CA GLN A 78 -1.60 13.17 -2.15
C GLN A 78 -1.30 12.76 -3.60
N ALA A 79 -0.50 13.55 -4.31
CA ALA A 79 -0.08 13.23 -5.68
C ALA A 79 0.69 11.90 -5.75
N LEU A 80 1.57 11.63 -4.80
CA LEU A 80 2.28 10.36 -4.71
C LEU A 80 1.30 9.18 -4.47
N GLY A 81 0.28 9.38 -3.63
CA GLY A 81 -0.76 8.38 -3.37
C GLY A 81 -1.62 8.08 -4.61
N LEU A 82 -1.96 9.09 -5.40
CA LEU A 82 -2.74 8.95 -6.65
C LEU A 82 -2.02 8.13 -7.73
N ALA A 83 -0.70 8.08 -7.69
CA ALA A 83 0.10 7.26 -8.60
C ALA A 83 0.12 5.76 -8.21
N TYR A 84 -0.41 5.40 -7.04
CA TYR A 84 -0.41 4.02 -6.55
C TYR A 84 -1.66 3.27 -7.02
N ASP A 85 -1.47 2.33 -7.94
CA ASP A 85 -2.53 1.49 -8.50
C ASP A 85 -2.66 0.19 -7.71
N PHE A 86 -3.38 0.25 -6.59
CA PHE A 86 -3.58 -0.89 -5.72
C PHE A 86 -4.38 -2.00 -6.40
N GLU A 87 -5.43 -1.67 -7.11
CA GLU A 87 -6.33 -2.65 -7.73
C GLU A 87 -5.60 -3.47 -8.80
N TRP A 88 -4.75 -2.84 -9.59
CA TRP A 88 -3.88 -3.54 -10.54
C TRP A 88 -2.86 -4.43 -9.83
N LEU A 89 -2.18 -3.90 -8.80
CA LEU A 89 -1.22 -4.65 -8.00
C LEU A 89 -1.87 -5.87 -7.34
N ASN A 90 -3.06 -5.69 -6.78
CA ASN A 90 -3.79 -6.76 -6.13
C ASN A 90 -4.12 -7.89 -7.11
N ARG A 91 -4.58 -7.56 -8.30
CA ARG A 91 -4.84 -8.57 -9.33
C ARG A 91 -3.56 -9.25 -9.83
N GLN A 92 -2.50 -8.49 -10.11
CA GLN A 92 -1.31 -9.01 -10.79
C GLN A 92 -0.30 -9.69 -9.86
N LEU A 93 -0.12 -9.17 -8.65
CA LEU A 93 0.90 -9.65 -7.71
C LEU A 93 0.33 -10.37 -6.49
N PHE A 94 -0.88 -10.01 -6.08
CA PHE A 94 -1.48 -10.52 -4.84
C PHE A 94 -2.68 -11.43 -5.07
N TYR A 95 -2.94 -11.83 -6.33
CA TYR A 95 -3.99 -12.78 -6.71
C TYR A 95 -5.38 -12.40 -6.17
N SER A 96 -5.67 -11.10 -6.12
CA SER A 96 -6.89 -10.52 -5.54
C SER A 96 -7.14 -10.90 -4.07
N SER A 97 -6.09 -11.26 -3.33
CA SER A 97 -6.20 -11.74 -1.94
C SER A 97 -6.23 -10.63 -0.90
N TYR A 98 -5.97 -9.38 -1.30
CA TYR A 98 -5.88 -8.27 -0.35
C TYR A 98 -7.01 -7.27 -0.50
N VAL A 99 -7.32 -6.60 0.59
CA VAL A 99 -8.24 -5.47 0.64
C VAL A 99 -7.45 -4.21 0.96
N ARG A 100 -7.78 -3.10 0.29
CA ARG A 100 -7.16 -1.81 0.59
C ARG A 100 -7.53 -1.39 2.01
N VAL A 101 -6.52 -1.15 2.84
CA VAL A 101 -6.76 -0.59 4.17
C VAL A 101 -6.96 0.93 4.10
N ASN A 102 -7.91 1.43 4.88
CA ASN A 102 -8.26 2.84 4.91
C ASN A 102 -7.69 3.56 6.14
N GLY A 103 -7.31 2.82 7.18
CA GLY A 103 -6.83 3.39 8.44
C GLY A 103 -5.97 2.44 9.24
N LEU A 104 -5.47 2.93 10.37
CA LEU A 104 -4.55 2.21 11.26
C LEU A 104 -5.24 1.11 12.10
N PHE A 105 -6.56 1.21 12.29
CA PHE A 105 -7.32 0.36 13.19
C PHE A 105 -8.24 -0.63 12.46
N GLY A 106 -7.87 -1.03 11.25
CA GLY A 106 -8.66 -1.93 10.41
C GLY A 106 -9.09 -3.20 11.15
N ASN A 107 -10.34 -3.63 10.91
CA ASN A 107 -10.99 -4.78 11.54
C ASN A 107 -11.13 -4.66 13.07
N THR A 108 -11.25 -3.45 13.58
CA THR A 108 -11.52 -3.18 15.02
C THR A 108 -12.74 -2.29 15.18
N MET A 109 -13.20 -2.16 16.40
CA MET A 109 -14.27 -1.20 16.74
C MET A 109 -13.83 0.28 16.58
N CYS A 110 -12.52 0.54 16.51
CA CYS A 110 -11.94 1.87 16.28
C CYS A 110 -11.67 2.16 14.81
N ASP A 111 -12.09 1.29 13.90
CA ASP A 111 -11.92 1.49 12.46
C ASP A 111 -12.87 2.60 11.96
N ALA A 112 -12.29 3.73 11.56
CA ALA A 112 -13.06 4.89 11.12
C ALA A 112 -13.87 4.58 9.86
N LYS A 113 -15.14 5.01 9.84
CA LYS A 113 -16.08 4.78 8.72
C LYS A 113 -16.94 6.03 8.51
N GLY A 114 -16.95 6.54 7.29
CA GLY A 114 -17.78 7.68 6.94
C GLY A 114 -17.38 8.97 7.66
N GLU A 115 -18.32 9.63 8.31
CA GLU A 115 -18.13 10.85 9.06
C GLU A 115 -18.08 10.59 10.58
N PRO A 116 -17.42 11.46 11.36
CA PRO A 116 -17.41 11.34 12.81
C PRO A 116 -18.84 11.38 13.38
N GLY A 117 -19.14 10.44 14.26
CA GLY A 117 -20.43 10.41 14.97
C GLY A 117 -20.57 11.59 15.98
N PRO A 118 -21.78 11.82 16.53
CA PRO A 118 -22.02 12.96 17.44
C PRO A 118 -21.08 13.01 18.64
N GLY A 119 -20.72 11.85 19.21
CA GLY A 119 -19.79 11.77 20.34
C GLY A 119 -18.36 12.12 19.94
N GLU A 120 -17.91 11.67 18.77
CA GLU A 120 -16.59 12.01 18.22
C GLU A 120 -16.52 13.51 17.87
N GLN A 121 -17.57 14.05 17.23
CA GLN A 121 -17.66 15.48 16.91
C GLN A 121 -17.55 16.33 18.18
N ALA A 122 -18.25 15.97 19.27
CA ALA A 122 -18.18 16.69 20.53
C ALA A 122 -16.76 16.68 21.14
N LEU A 123 -16.00 15.60 20.95
CA LEU A 123 -14.58 15.54 21.36
C LEU A 123 -13.71 16.39 20.45
N LEU A 124 -13.87 16.30 19.13
CA LEU A 124 -13.10 17.05 18.15
C LEU A 124 -13.30 18.56 18.30
N GLU A 125 -14.52 19.03 18.64
CA GLU A 125 -14.82 20.45 18.85
C GLU A 125 -13.92 21.12 19.91
N ARG A 126 -13.51 20.38 20.93
CA ARG A 126 -12.60 20.89 21.98
C ARG A 126 -11.24 21.31 21.41
N TRP A 127 -10.85 20.71 20.28
CA TRP A 127 -9.54 20.87 19.65
C TRP A 127 -9.64 21.50 18.25
N ARG A 128 -10.80 22.09 17.92
CA ARG A 128 -11.08 22.64 16.58
C ARG A 128 -9.99 23.58 16.03
N LYS A 129 -9.32 24.31 16.93
CA LYS A 129 -8.25 25.25 16.55
C LYS A 129 -6.92 24.55 16.27
N ASP A 130 -6.73 23.34 16.81
CA ASP A 130 -5.45 22.62 16.81
C ASP A 130 -5.41 21.47 15.80
N ILE A 131 -6.58 21.06 15.25
CA ILE A 131 -6.70 19.95 14.31
C ILE A 131 -7.21 20.43 12.94
N PRO A 132 -6.83 19.75 11.84
CA PRO A 132 -7.30 20.11 10.51
C PRO A 132 -8.81 20.04 10.38
N ALA A 133 -9.41 20.97 9.64
CA ALA A 133 -10.85 20.97 9.36
C ALA A 133 -11.35 19.66 8.72
N ALA A 134 -10.50 18.97 7.98
CA ALA A 134 -10.81 17.68 7.38
C ALA A 134 -11.15 16.58 8.41
N ALA A 135 -10.75 16.74 9.68
CA ALA A 135 -11.12 15.79 10.74
C ALA A 135 -12.62 15.81 11.10
N PHE A 136 -13.35 16.85 10.69
CA PHE A 136 -14.79 17.01 10.95
C PHE A 136 -15.67 16.54 9.77
N GLY A 137 -15.05 16.12 8.69
CA GLY A 137 -15.72 15.64 7.50
C GLY A 137 -15.55 14.14 7.28
N PRO A 138 -15.92 13.65 6.09
CA PRO A 138 -15.80 12.24 5.76
C PRO A 138 -14.34 11.78 5.81
N MET A 139 -14.17 10.55 6.28
CA MET A 139 -12.86 9.90 6.32
C MET A 139 -12.19 9.91 4.94
N THR A 140 -10.93 10.29 4.91
CA THR A 140 -10.12 10.22 3.69
C THR A 140 -9.88 8.76 3.32
N VAL A 141 -10.36 8.35 2.16
CA VAL A 141 -10.11 7.02 1.61
C VAL A 141 -8.98 7.07 0.58
N PRO A 142 -8.18 6.01 0.46
CA PRO A 142 -7.15 5.92 -0.57
C PRO A 142 -7.74 6.01 -1.98
N PRO A 143 -7.03 6.61 -2.95
CA PRO A 143 -7.47 6.65 -4.35
C PRO A 143 -7.69 5.24 -4.91
N ARG A 144 -8.70 5.09 -5.77
CA ARG A 144 -9.04 3.84 -6.46
C ARG A 144 -8.72 3.94 -7.94
N THR A 145 -8.58 2.75 -8.57
CA THR A 145 -8.35 2.62 -10.03
C THR A 145 -9.27 1.58 -10.66
N ASP A 146 -10.42 1.31 -10.02
CA ASP A 146 -11.48 0.42 -10.50
C ASP A 146 -12.81 1.16 -10.71
N GLY A 147 -13.78 0.48 -11.29
CA GLY A 147 -15.06 1.06 -11.63
C GLY A 147 -14.91 2.23 -12.61
N ASN A 148 -15.42 3.39 -12.24
CA ASN A 148 -15.32 4.63 -13.02
C ASN A 148 -14.01 5.42 -12.76
N HIS A 149 -13.12 4.91 -11.91
CA HIS A 149 -11.86 5.55 -11.57
C HIS A 149 -10.73 4.94 -12.38
N THR A 150 -9.95 5.76 -13.06
CA THR A 150 -8.82 5.28 -13.85
C THR A 150 -7.49 5.81 -13.31
N LEU A 151 -6.43 5.02 -13.48
CA LEU A 151 -5.07 5.49 -13.17
C LEU A 151 -4.71 6.75 -13.97
N ARG A 152 -5.27 6.90 -15.19
CA ARG A 152 -5.06 8.08 -16.04
C ARG A 152 -5.63 9.34 -15.37
N ASP A 153 -6.83 9.26 -14.82
CA ASP A 153 -7.47 10.39 -14.16
C ASP A 153 -6.76 10.72 -12.84
N ASN A 154 -6.40 9.70 -12.07
CA ASN A 154 -5.58 9.88 -10.86
C ASN A 154 -4.24 10.57 -11.18
N ARG A 155 -3.56 10.18 -12.25
CA ARG A 155 -2.31 10.83 -12.69
C ARG A 155 -2.51 12.27 -13.11
N ARG A 156 -3.59 12.59 -13.82
CA ARG A 156 -3.93 13.98 -14.18
C ARG A 156 -4.15 14.82 -12.93
N GLN A 157 -4.89 14.29 -11.95
CA GLN A 157 -5.10 14.97 -10.67
C GLN A 157 -3.78 15.12 -9.90
N ALA A 158 -2.91 14.11 -9.90
CA ALA A 158 -1.60 14.17 -9.27
C ALA A 158 -0.72 15.28 -9.87
N GLN A 159 -0.69 15.40 -11.21
CA GLN A 159 0.04 16.46 -11.91
C GLN A 159 -0.49 17.86 -11.55
N GLU A 160 -1.80 18.01 -11.43
CA GLU A 160 -2.40 19.28 -11.02
C GLU A 160 -2.05 19.65 -9.57
N LEU A 161 -2.08 18.68 -8.64
CA LEU A 161 -1.66 18.89 -7.25
C LEU A 161 -0.17 19.28 -7.15
N LEU A 162 0.67 18.64 -7.94
CA LEU A 162 2.10 18.98 -8.00
C LEU A 162 2.31 20.40 -8.53
N ARG A 163 1.59 20.77 -9.60
CA ARG A 163 1.63 22.13 -10.18
C ARG A 163 1.20 23.18 -9.14
N GLN A 164 0.12 22.93 -8.41
CA GLN A 164 -0.36 23.82 -7.33
C GLN A 164 0.65 23.91 -6.18
N ALA A 165 1.44 22.86 -5.96
CA ALA A 165 2.51 22.84 -4.98
C ALA A 165 3.82 23.46 -5.48
N GLY A 166 3.83 24.06 -6.69
CA GLY A 166 5.00 24.73 -7.27
C GLY A 166 5.96 23.78 -8.00
N TRP A 167 5.52 22.56 -8.32
CA TRP A 167 6.33 21.58 -9.05
C TRP A 167 5.83 21.43 -10.48
N THR A 168 6.70 21.72 -11.44
CA THR A 168 6.39 21.63 -12.87
C THR A 168 7.43 20.82 -13.60
N VAL A 169 7.01 20.15 -14.69
CA VAL A 169 7.95 19.39 -15.53
C VAL A 169 8.77 20.37 -16.37
N ARG A 170 10.09 20.35 -16.19
CA ARG A 170 11.07 21.10 -16.97
C ARG A 170 12.29 20.21 -17.21
N ASP A 171 12.77 20.14 -18.43
CA ASP A 171 13.91 19.32 -18.84
C ASP A 171 13.78 17.84 -18.39
N GLY A 172 12.60 17.26 -18.58
CA GLY A 172 12.34 15.85 -18.24
C GLY A 172 12.25 15.53 -16.76
N ALA A 173 12.20 16.51 -15.85
CA ALA A 173 12.10 16.30 -14.41
C ALA A 173 11.12 17.30 -13.75
N LEU A 174 10.51 16.90 -12.65
CA LEU A 174 9.75 17.81 -11.78
C LEU A 174 10.72 18.75 -11.06
N ARG A 175 10.56 20.05 -11.30
CA ARG A 175 11.38 21.10 -10.70
C ARG A 175 10.53 22.12 -9.98
N ASN A 176 11.05 22.66 -8.89
CA ASN A 176 10.46 23.80 -8.20
C ASN A 176 10.85 25.13 -8.88
N ASP A 177 10.38 26.25 -8.33
CA ASP A 177 10.67 27.59 -8.86
C ASP A 177 12.15 27.96 -8.81
N LYS A 178 12.92 27.32 -7.95
CA LYS A 178 14.39 27.47 -7.85
C LYS A 178 15.15 26.58 -8.83
N GLY A 179 14.47 25.82 -9.69
CA GLY A 179 15.06 24.87 -10.64
C GLY A 179 15.55 23.56 -10.01
N GLN A 180 15.33 23.35 -8.72
CA GLN A 180 15.76 22.13 -8.04
C GLN A 180 14.84 20.97 -8.43
N ALA A 181 15.43 19.84 -8.82
CA ALA A 181 14.68 18.63 -9.13
C ALA A 181 14.15 17.96 -7.85
N MET A 182 12.94 17.43 -7.93
CA MET A 182 12.38 16.60 -6.86
C MET A 182 13.02 15.19 -6.96
N VAL A 183 13.68 14.71 -5.95
CA VAL A 183 14.29 13.37 -5.90
C VAL A 183 13.63 12.58 -4.78
N LEU A 184 12.97 11.49 -5.15
CA LEU A 184 12.41 10.51 -4.22
C LEU A 184 13.42 9.37 -4.02
N GLU A 185 13.73 9.10 -2.77
CA GLU A 185 14.52 7.95 -2.37
C GLU A 185 13.61 6.95 -1.66
N TYR A 186 13.54 5.72 -2.19
CA TYR A 186 12.82 4.62 -1.56
C TYR A 186 13.81 3.69 -0.88
N LEU A 187 13.62 3.47 0.41
CA LEU A 187 14.43 2.58 1.24
C LEU A 187 13.61 1.36 1.65
N ASP A 188 14.13 0.17 1.41
CA ASP A 188 13.55 -1.09 1.86
C ASP A 188 14.62 -2.13 2.17
N SER A 189 14.32 -3.03 3.08
CA SER A 189 15.18 -4.15 3.45
C SER A 189 14.81 -5.47 2.76
N SER A 190 13.73 -5.49 1.96
CA SER A 190 13.16 -6.70 1.36
C SER A 190 13.02 -6.60 -0.16
N GLU A 191 13.60 -7.55 -0.90
CA GLU A 191 13.42 -7.64 -2.36
C GLU A 191 11.97 -7.87 -2.79
N SER A 192 11.18 -8.56 -1.98
CA SER A 192 9.78 -8.80 -2.27
C SER A 192 8.96 -7.51 -2.25
N ASN A 193 9.26 -6.62 -1.30
CA ASN A 193 8.62 -5.30 -1.23
C ASN A 193 9.02 -4.43 -2.43
N VAL A 194 10.29 -4.47 -2.85
CA VAL A 194 10.76 -3.73 -4.04
C VAL A 194 9.96 -4.13 -5.27
N ARG A 195 9.64 -5.41 -5.47
CA ARG A 195 8.79 -5.86 -6.58
C ARG A 195 7.38 -5.29 -6.50
N ALA A 196 6.80 -5.21 -5.30
CA ALA A 196 5.46 -4.66 -5.11
C ALA A 196 5.42 -3.14 -5.35
N ILE A 197 6.52 -2.44 -5.06
CA ILE A 197 6.64 -0.98 -5.24
C ILE A 197 7.04 -0.58 -6.67
N ALA A 198 7.70 -1.45 -7.43
CA ALA A 198 8.19 -1.13 -8.77
C ALA A 198 7.09 -0.56 -9.73
N PRO A 199 5.84 -1.04 -9.74
CA PRO A 199 4.78 -0.42 -10.54
C PRO A 199 4.44 1.01 -10.12
N TRP A 200 4.44 1.29 -8.83
CA TRP A 200 4.24 2.64 -8.32
C TRP A 200 5.38 3.57 -8.75
N ILE A 201 6.63 3.14 -8.62
CA ILE A 201 7.81 3.88 -9.11
C ILE A 201 7.66 4.21 -10.60
N ARG A 202 7.25 3.23 -11.43
CA ARG A 202 6.99 3.49 -12.85
C ARG A 202 5.86 4.49 -13.09
N ASN A 203 4.82 4.47 -12.26
CA ASN A 203 3.73 5.44 -12.38
C ASN A 203 4.18 6.85 -11.95
N LEU A 204 5.01 6.96 -10.93
CA LEU A 204 5.63 8.22 -10.51
C LEU A 204 6.51 8.80 -11.62
N ALA A 205 7.35 7.97 -12.24
CA ALA A 205 8.19 8.39 -13.38
C ALA A 205 7.37 8.95 -14.56
N ARG A 206 6.11 8.53 -14.70
CA ARG A 206 5.20 9.07 -15.72
C ARG A 206 4.50 10.37 -15.32
N LEU A 207 4.70 10.87 -14.11
CA LEU A 207 4.20 12.19 -13.71
C LEU A 207 5.13 13.31 -14.17
N ASP A 208 6.41 13.01 -14.35
CA ASP A 208 7.46 13.98 -14.64
C ASP A 208 8.20 13.75 -15.98
N GLY A 209 7.83 12.73 -16.77
CA GLY A 209 8.45 12.43 -18.07
C GLY A 209 9.38 11.20 -18.04
N PRO A 210 10.06 10.90 -19.19
CA PRO A 210 10.80 9.65 -19.38
C PRO A 210 12.06 9.51 -18.50
N ASP A 211 12.62 10.60 -17.99
CA ASP A 211 13.86 10.62 -17.19
C ASP A 211 13.60 10.69 -15.68
N GLY A 212 12.42 10.28 -15.25
CA GLY A 212 11.99 10.30 -13.84
C GLY A 212 12.89 9.45 -12.91
N TRP A 213 13.18 9.93 -11.80
CA TRP A 213 14.25 9.90 -10.81
C TRP A 213 13.89 9.24 -9.48
N VAL A 214 13.31 8.10 -9.50
CA VAL A 214 13.20 7.30 -8.28
C VAL A 214 14.41 6.38 -8.16
N ALA A 215 15.33 6.71 -7.26
CA ALA A 215 16.40 5.81 -6.87
C ALA A 215 15.91 4.87 -5.77
N ALA A 216 15.80 3.58 -6.06
CA ALA A 216 15.64 2.57 -5.02
C ALA A 216 17.03 2.25 -4.45
N ARG A 217 17.25 2.52 -3.16
CA ARG A 217 18.44 2.08 -2.42
C ARG A 217 18.06 0.97 -1.46
N ARG A 218 18.93 -0.04 -1.37
CA ARG A 218 18.85 -1.13 -0.39
C ARG A 218 19.54 -0.74 0.91
#